data_d674302d632b353ebbaeaed5972feeb5
#
_entry.id   d674302d632b353ebbaeaed5972feeb5
#
_cell.length_a   1.000
_cell.length_b   1.000
_cell.length_c   1.000
_cell.angle_alpha   90.00
_cell.angle_beta   90.00
_cell.angle_gamma   90.00
#
_symmetry.space_group_name_H-M   'P 1'
#
loop_
_entity.id
_entity.type
_entity.pdbx_description
1 polymer ?
#
loop_
_entity_poly.entity_id
_entity_poly.type
_entity_poly.pdbx_seq_one_letter_code
_entity_poly.pdbx_strand_id
1 'polypeptide(L)'
;MTQLATDTSVEPPTRKLKICQIVASAEGGRWMVEQLRDLRDIYGCEVLAVVGGESGGLIDSLRANNIPYHVENFSFGSVRTILNLPFTILRQARLFRRERVDVVQSHLFFSMVVTRFAGWLADVPVRLSMYASPFHLQAPLSFWVDRATCWMDSMLIPTCQLTMDLCREMGVKDEKMAMIYYGPDESRFDPAKFETARIREEYGWPAETPLVGQIAFFYAKLPKSRWIPECMHERGVKGFDDTVRAAPYILEEIPNAKILLIGSAWGEPGQEHLDYVKELVRSLKLEDSVIFTGYRADANEVLKALDVAVQASLVECLGGTIEALLMERPTVATRVGGLVDTVRDGETGILVEASNPRDLARGIVQMLRSGEQGHAMGRAGRKLMLERFTLRSTAKNLFEVCTRLRSKRRGGYNLLLSFCRLILAIPVFAYLAGRYLFMELFLPIYFPLYVARFKWIPARIYYRLRHLLALVYYRTRHLAYVMLLPVWRVLPRSSRMMIKQSLGRSNPD
;
A
#
# COMPACT_ATOMS: atom_id res chain seq x y z
N MET A 1 -18.82 1.76 -17.18
CA MET A 1 -19.37 2.90 -16.42
C MET A 1 -20.74 2.50 -15.86
N THR A 2 -20.77 2.01 -14.63
CA THR A 2 -22.04 1.72 -13.96
C THR A 2 -22.30 2.89 -13.02
N GLN A 3 -23.20 3.80 -13.43
CA GLN A 3 -23.71 4.88 -12.58
C GLN A 3 -24.39 4.25 -11.35
N LEU A 4 -23.89 4.58 -10.18
CA LEU A 4 -24.54 4.28 -8.91
C LEU A 4 -25.82 5.12 -8.82
N ALA A 5 -26.96 4.47 -8.93
CA ALA A 5 -28.26 5.10 -8.71
C ALA A 5 -28.30 5.71 -7.30
N THR A 6 -28.55 7.00 -7.24
CA THR A 6 -28.72 7.75 -5.99
C THR A 6 -30.11 7.49 -5.44
N ASP A 7 -30.20 6.53 -4.51
CA ASP A 7 -31.39 6.38 -3.67
C ASP A 7 -31.28 7.39 -2.49
N THR A 8 -32.00 8.48 -2.56
CA THR A 8 -31.88 9.67 -1.69
C THR A 8 -32.79 9.67 -0.46
N SER A 9 -33.21 8.51 0.05
CA SER A 9 -34.12 8.44 1.22
C SER A 9 -33.50 7.67 2.42
N VAL A 10 -32.29 8.05 2.87
CA VAL A 10 -31.74 7.56 4.13
C VAL A 10 -31.83 8.66 5.16
N GLU A 11 -32.71 8.51 6.16
CA GLU A 11 -32.72 9.37 7.35
C GLU A 11 -31.32 9.40 7.96
N PRO A 12 -30.81 10.59 8.32
CA PRO A 12 -29.48 10.70 8.93
C PRO A 12 -29.48 9.91 10.27
N PRO A 13 -28.42 9.17 10.56
CA PRO A 13 -28.32 8.43 11.79
C PRO A 13 -28.41 9.37 12.99
N THR A 14 -29.21 9.04 13.99
CA THR A 14 -29.42 9.79 15.25
C THR A 14 -28.16 10.02 16.08
N ARG A 15 -27.05 9.37 15.73
CA ARG A 15 -25.72 9.50 16.34
C ARG A 15 -24.67 9.71 15.25
N LYS A 16 -23.69 10.60 15.51
CA LYS A 16 -22.51 10.79 14.66
C LYS A 16 -21.79 9.47 14.43
N LEU A 17 -21.36 9.23 13.19
CA LEU A 17 -20.60 8.05 12.81
C LEU A 17 -19.19 8.12 13.41
N LYS A 18 -18.77 7.09 14.15
CA LYS A 18 -17.42 7.00 14.73
C LYS A 18 -16.53 6.11 13.86
N ILE A 19 -15.51 6.71 13.26
CA ILE A 19 -14.58 6.07 12.33
C ILE A 19 -13.21 5.93 12.97
N CYS A 20 -12.68 4.70 13.01
CA CYS A 20 -11.33 4.42 13.47
C CYS A 20 -10.46 3.98 12.27
N GLN A 21 -9.39 4.73 11.97
CA GLN A 21 -8.40 4.32 10.99
C GLN A 21 -7.16 3.73 11.65
N ILE A 22 -6.63 2.66 11.05
CA ILE A 22 -5.56 1.85 11.63
C ILE A 22 -4.42 1.69 10.63
N VAL A 23 -3.18 1.99 11.07
CA VAL A 23 -1.96 1.80 10.28
C VAL A 23 -0.81 1.27 11.11
N ALA A 24 -0.08 0.27 10.60
CA ALA A 24 1.06 -0.34 11.28
C ALA A 24 2.35 0.48 11.10
N SER A 25 2.28 1.80 11.29
CA SER A 25 3.42 2.71 11.17
C SER A 25 3.27 3.89 12.14
N ALA A 26 4.37 4.50 12.52
CA ALA A 26 4.45 5.79 13.19
C ALA A 26 5.01 6.88 12.28
N GLU A 27 5.47 6.50 11.09
CA GLU A 27 6.05 7.39 10.10
C GLU A 27 5.21 7.44 8.82
N GLY A 28 5.30 8.51 8.08
CA GLY A 28 4.50 8.72 6.87
C GLY A 28 3.02 8.90 7.20
N GLY A 29 2.13 8.32 6.36
CA GLY A 29 0.69 8.25 6.65
C GLY A 29 -0.05 9.58 6.71
N ARG A 30 0.52 10.69 6.23
CA ARG A 30 -0.11 12.02 6.21
C ARG A 30 -1.50 11.97 5.57
N TRP A 31 -1.67 11.20 4.52
CA TRP A 31 -2.94 10.97 3.84
C TRP A 31 -4.03 10.43 4.80
N MET A 32 -3.66 9.62 5.80
CA MET A 32 -4.61 9.11 6.80
C MET A 32 -5.08 10.24 7.74
N VAL A 33 -4.15 11.10 8.18
CA VAL A 33 -4.47 12.24 9.05
C VAL A 33 -5.39 13.22 8.32
N GLU A 34 -5.09 13.52 7.07
CA GLU A 34 -5.88 14.39 6.23
C GLU A 34 -7.29 13.84 5.98
N GLN A 35 -7.42 12.52 5.71
CA GLN A 35 -8.73 11.85 5.61
C GLN A 35 -9.52 11.94 6.92
N LEU A 36 -8.91 11.66 8.07
CA LEU A 36 -9.58 11.75 9.37
C LEU A 36 -10.01 13.18 9.67
N ARG A 37 -9.18 14.19 9.35
CA ARG A 37 -9.52 15.60 9.46
C ARG A 37 -10.76 15.93 8.65
N ASP A 38 -10.79 15.58 7.36
CA ASP A 38 -11.92 15.91 6.49
C ASP A 38 -13.19 15.14 6.87
N LEU A 39 -13.08 13.89 7.30
CA LEU A 39 -14.23 13.12 7.85
C LEU A 39 -14.81 13.79 9.10
N ARG A 40 -13.97 14.37 9.97
CA ARG A 40 -14.40 15.11 11.15
C ARG A 40 -15.00 16.47 10.78
N ASP A 41 -14.27 17.27 10.02
CA ASP A 41 -14.56 18.69 9.83
C ASP A 41 -15.63 18.94 8.79
N ILE A 42 -15.72 18.11 7.74
CA ILE A 42 -16.69 18.24 6.65
C ILE A 42 -17.94 17.39 6.89
N TYR A 43 -17.74 16.14 7.35
CA TYR A 43 -18.84 15.17 7.50
C TYR A 43 -19.31 14.98 8.93
N GLY A 44 -18.71 15.69 9.90
CA GLY A 44 -19.11 15.67 11.32
C GLY A 44 -18.90 14.34 12.03
N CYS A 45 -18.03 13.45 11.49
CA CYS A 45 -17.72 12.17 12.10
C CYS A 45 -16.92 12.34 13.41
N GLU A 46 -17.09 11.43 14.36
CA GLU A 46 -16.11 11.19 15.40
C GLU A 46 -14.97 10.38 14.83
N VAL A 47 -13.71 10.75 15.09
CA VAL A 47 -12.53 10.10 14.50
C VAL A 47 -11.58 9.59 15.57
N LEU A 48 -10.90 8.49 15.26
CA LEU A 48 -9.90 7.86 16.10
C LEU A 48 -8.81 7.26 15.19
N ALA A 49 -7.54 7.31 15.61
CA ALA A 49 -6.46 6.60 14.95
C ALA A 49 -5.89 5.49 15.84
N VAL A 50 -5.41 4.40 15.22
CA VAL A 50 -4.53 3.40 15.87
C VAL A 50 -3.27 3.27 15.04
N VAL A 51 -2.10 3.47 15.66
CA VAL A 51 -0.81 3.60 14.96
C VAL A 51 0.25 2.67 15.55
N GLY A 52 1.26 2.35 14.76
CA GLY A 52 2.25 1.32 15.05
C GLY A 52 3.52 1.80 15.76
N GLY A 53 3.48 2.87 16.56
CA GLY A 53 4.65 3.36 17.30
C GLY A 53 4.32 4.55 18.20
N GLU A 54 5.24 4.89 19.11
CA GLU A 54 5.06 5.93 20.14
C GLU A 54 5.56 7.31 19.67
N SER A 55 6.42 7.37 18.67
CA SER A 55 7.01 8.59 18.13
C SER A 55 7.17 8.48 16.62
N GLY A 56 7.16 9.61 15.91
CA GLY A 56 7.34 9.70 14.47
C GLY A 56 6.44 10.76 13.84
N GLY A 57 6.71 11.09 12.58
CA GLY A 57 6.03 12.17 11.87
C GLY A 57 4.52 12.01 11.76
N LEU A 58 4.02 10.78 11.75
CA LEU A 58 2.57 10.50 11.79
C LEU A 58 1.97 10.91 13.14
N ILE A 59 2.64 10.59 14.24
CA ILE A 59 2.19 10.95 15.60
C ILE A 59 2.13 12.47 15.76
N ASP A 60 3.17 13.17 15.30
CA ASP A 60 3.22 14.64 15.38
C ASP A 60 2.11 15.28 14.55
N SER A 61 1.82 14.70 13.38
CA SER A 61 0.74 15.15 12.52
C SER A 61 -0.66 14.91 13.16
N LEU A 62 -0.88 13.78 13.85
CA LEU A 62 -2.11 13.51 14.59
C LEU A 62 -2.30 14.54 15.74
N ARG A 63 -1.24 14.81 16.50
CA ARG A 63 -1.26 15.82 17.58
C ARG A 63 -1.58 17.21 17.04
N ALA A 64 -0.88 17.63 15.98
CA ALA A 64 -1.08 18.94 15.36
C ALA A 64 -2.51 19.14 14.83
N ASN A 65 -3.21 18.06 14.44
CA ASN A 65 -4.60 18.10 13.96
C ASN A 65 -5.63 17.78 15.05
N ASN A 66 -5.23 17.62 16.31
CA ASN A 66 -6.09 17.26 17.44
C ASN A 66 -6.92 15.97 17.17
N ILE A 67 -6.30 14.96 16.54
CA ILE A 67 -6.92 13.67 16.29
C ILE A 67 -6.53 12.72 17.42
N PRO A 68 -7.52 12.15 18.18
CA PRO A 68 -7.24 11.17 19.22
C PRO A 68 -6.64 9.91 18.61
N TYR A 69 -5.63 9.33 19.29
CA TYR A 69 -4.98 8.12 18.83
C TYR A 69 -4.61 7.16 19.94
N HIS A 70 -4.46 5.89 19.58
CA HIS A 70 -3.90 4.83 20.42
C HIS A 70 -2.68 4.21 19.72
N VAL A 71 -1.71 3.82 20.53
CA VAL A 71 -0.52 3.10 20.03
C VAL A 71 -0.71 1.61 20.23
N GLU A 72 -0.43 0.84 19.18
CA GLU A 72 -0.47 -0.64 19.22
C GLU A 72 0.74 -1.22 18.48
N ASN A 73 1.24 -2.37 18.94
CA ASN A 73 2.35 -3.04 18.28
C ASN A 73 1.85 -4.01 17.22
N PHE A 74 2.14 -3.71 15.96
CA PHE A 74 1.79 -4.54 14.79
C PHE A 74 3.00 -5.32 14.25
N SER A 75 4.11 -5.42 14.99
CA SER A 75 5.31 -6.07 14.47
C SER A 75 5.10 -7.58 14.31
N PHE A 76 5.53 -8.09 13.16
CA PHE A 76 5.58 -9.52 12.81
C PHE A 76 7.04 -10.00 12.63
N GLY A 77 8.00 -9.17 12.98
CA GLY A 77 9.43 -9.40 12.71
C GLY A 77 10.11 -10.41 13.62
N SER A 78 9.42 -10.98 14.62
CA SER A 78 10.00 -11.97 15.53
C SER A 78 8.94 -12.97 16.03
N VAL A 79 9.41 -14.14 16.46
CA VAL A 79 8.53 -15.16 17.09
C VAL A 79 7.74 -14.58 18.26
N ARG A 80 8.39 -13.75 19.09
CA ARG A 80 7.75 -13.11 20.25
C ARG A 80 6.58 -12.21 19.82
N THR A 81 6.74 -11.44 18.76
CA THR A 81 5.68 -10.55 18.25
C THR A 81 4.51 -11.32 17.66
N ILE A 82 4.79 -12.44 16.99
CA ILE A 82 3.76 -13.35 16.46
C ILE A 82 2.97 -14.00 17.60
N LEU A 83 3.64 -14.47 18.65
CA LEU A 83 2.98 -15.04 19.82
C LEU A 83 2.12 -14.01 20.59
N ASN A 84 2.45 -12.72 20.50
CA ASN A 84 1.66 -11.64 21.09
C ASN A 84 0.45 -11.20 20.24
N LEU A 85 0.33 -11.63 18.99
CA LEU A 85 -0.78 -11.27 18.10
C LEU A 85 -2.17 -11.51 18.70
N PRO A 86 -2.49 -12.63 19.35
CA PRO A 86 -3.79 -12.83 19.98
C PRO A 86 -4.12 -11.75 21.02
N PHE A 87 -3.12 -11.33 21.80
CA PHE A 87 -3.30 -10.28 22.81
C PHE A 87 -3.49 -8.92 22.15
N THR A 88 -2.78 -8.60 21.08
CA THR A 88 -2.98 -7.39 20.27
C THR A 88 -4.38 -7.34 19.68
N ILE A 89 -4.86 -8.45 19.10
CA ILE A 89 -6.23 -8.56 18.57
C ILE A 89 -7.27 -8.34 19.67
N LEU A 90 -7.09 -8.94 20.86
CA LEU A 90 -8.02 -8.79 21.98
C LEU A 90 -7.99 -7.38 22.54
N ARG A 91 -6.84 -6.70 22.65
CA ARG A 91 -6.73 -5.30 23.08
C ARG A 91 -7.47 -4.38 22.12
N GLN A 92 -7.25 -4.54 20.82
CA GLN A 92 -7.97 -3.76 19.80
C GLN A 92 -9.47 -4.04 19.82
N ALA A 93 -9.89 -5.29 19.96
CA ALA A 93 -11.31 -5.62 20.06
C ALA A 93 -11.97 -4.96 21.29
N ARG A 94 -11.29 -4.92 22.45
CA ARG A 94 -11.74 -4.19 23.63
C ARG A 94 -11.80 -2.68 23.39
N LEU A 95 -10.78 -2.12 22.73
CA LEU A 95 -10.75 -0.70 22.35
C LEU A 95 -11.96 -0.35 21.49
N PHE A 96 -12.21 -1.09 20.41
CA PHE A 96 -13.32 -0.82 19.49
C PHE A 96 -14.68 -0.86 20.21
N ARG A 97 -14.88 -1.78 21.15
CA ARG A 97 -16.10 -1.84 21.97
C ARG A 97 -16.21 -0.68 22.93
N ARG A 98 -15.15 -0.37 23.67
CA ARG A 98 -15.11 0.74 24.65
C ARG A 98 -15.43 2.06 23.96
N GLU A 99 -14.80 2.29 22.81
CA GLU A 99 -14.97 3.49 22.01
C GLU A 99 -16.25 3.49 21.15
N ARG A 100 -17.02 2.40 21.14
CA ARG A 100 -18.24 2.22 20.32
C ARG A 100 -18.00 2.58 18.86
N VAL A 101 -16.93 2.05 18.26
CA VAL A 101 -16.51 2.33 16.89
C VAL A 101 -17.51 1.75 15.90
N ASP A 102 -18.06 2.57 15.00
CA ASP A 102 -19.00 2.13 13.96
C ASP A 102 -18.26 1.58 12.73
N VAL A 103 -17.11 2.16 12.41
CA VAL A 103 -16.30 1.80 11.23
C VAL A 103 -14.85 1.61 11.65
N VAL A 104 -14.26 0.50 11.30
CA VAL A 104 -12.80 0.33 11.29
C VAL A 104 -12.32 0.29 9.86
N GLN A 105 -11.29 1.08 9.56
CA GLN A 105 -10.61 1.10 8.25
C GLN A 105 -9.12 0.86 8.48
N SER A 106 -8.62 -0.24 7.96
CA SER A 106 -7.21 -0.61 8.08
C SER A 106 -6.44 -0.38 6.78
N HIS A 107 -5.19 0.01 6.94
CA HIS A 107 -4.26 0.30 5.85
C HIS A 107 -3.00 -0.53 6.04
N LEU A 108 -2.41 -1.02 4.95
CA LEU A 108 -1.24 -1.89 4.92
C LEU A 108 -1.51 -3.28 5.51
N PHE A 109 -0.82 -4.28 4.99
CA PHE A 109 -1.12 -5.70 5.19
C PHE A 109 -1.22 -6.13 6.67
N PHE A 110 -0.24 -5.76 7.50
CA PHE A 110 -0.20 -6.25 8.88
C PHE A 110 -1.35 -5.69 9.74
N SER A 111 -1.63 -4.40 9.63
CA SER A 111 -2.78 -3.80 10.32
C SER A 111 -4.10 -4.35 9.78
N MET A 112 -4.22 -4.64 8.47
CA MET A 112 -5.42 -5.25 7.88
C MET A 112 -5.74 -6.59 8.52
N VAL A 113 -4.77 -7.49 8.62
CA VAL A 113 -4.97 -8.83 9.23
C VAL A 113 -5.42 -8.72 10.68
N VAL A 114 -4.71 -7.93 11.50
CA VAL A 114 -5.03 -7.74 12.92
C VAL A 114 -6.41 -7.11 13.10
N THR A 115 -6.71 -6.06 12.34
CA THR A 115 -7.98 -5.32 12.45
C THR A 115 -9.18 -6.15 12.00
N ARG A 116 -9.03 -7.02 10.99
CA ARG A 116 -10.08 -7.96 10.57
C ARG A 116 -10.52 -8.83 11.74
N PHE A 117 -9.56 -9.50 12.40
CA PHE A 117 -9.87 -10.33 13.57
C PHE A 117 -10.44 -9.50 14.72
N ALA A 118 -9.83 -8.37 15.07
CA ALA A 118 -10.27 -7.51 16.16
C ALA A 118 -11.68 -6.94 15.91
N GLY A 119 -11.93 -6.40 14.71
CA GLY A 119 -13.22 -5.85 14.32
C GLY A 119 -14.33 -6.92 14.22
N TRP A 120 -13.96 -8.12 13.76
CA TRP A 120 -14.87 -9.26 13.70
C TRP A 120 -15.24 -9.77 15.11
N LEU A 121 -14.26 -9.90 16.01
CA LEU A 121 -14.48 -10.25 17.42
C LEU A 121 -15.27 -9.20 18.16
N ALA A 122 -14.99 -7.92 17.94
CA ALA A 122 -15.70 -6.80 18.54
C ALA A 122 -17.10 -6.60 17.97
N ASP A 123 -17.46 -7.29 16.89
CA ASP A 123 -18.69 -7.08 16.13
C ASP A 123 -18.84 -5.65 15.60
N VAL A 124 -17.73 -5.03 15.20
CA VAL A 124 -17.77 -3.69 14.58
C VAL A 124 -18.67 -3.71 13.35
N PRO A 125 -19.63 -2.79 13.23
CA PRO A 125 -20.62 -2.82 12.15
C PRO A 125 -20.02 -2.79 10.75
N VAL A 126 -19.04 -1.92 10.52
CA VAL A 126 -18.40 -1.76 9.20
C VAL A 126 -16.89 -1.98 9.34
N ARG A 127 -16.35 -2.89 8.54
CA ARG A 127 -14.94 -3.23 8.50
C ARG A 127 -14.43 -3.08 7.08
N LEU A 128 -13.46 -2.20 6.90
CA LEU A 128 -12.89 -1.83 5.61
C LEU A 128 -11.40 -2.13 5.60
N SER A 129 -10.90 -2.72 4.52
CA SER A 129 -9.48 -2.84 4.25
C SER A 129 -9.14 -2.03 3.01
N MET A 130 -8.26 -1.02 3.15
CA MET A 130 -7.82 -0.17 2.06
C MET A 130 -6.48 -0.63 1.51
N TYR A 131 -6.46 -1.00 0.26
CA TYR A 131 -5.31 -1.56 -0.45
C TYR A 131 -4.44 -0.44 -1.04
N ALA A 132 -3.71 0.24 -0.17
CA ALA A 132 -2.85 1.37 -0.53
C ALA A 132 -1.54 0.95 -1.23
N SER A 133 -1.29 -0.34 -1.43
CA SER A 133 -0.16 -0.88 -2.19
C SER A 133 -0.49 -2.25 -2.75
N PRO A 134 -0.13 -2.57 -4.00
CA PRO A 134 -0.30 -3.90 -4.56
C PRO A 134 0.73 -4.91 -4.05
N PHE A 135 1.82 -4.47 -3.42
CA PHE A 135 2.99 -5.28 -3.10
C PHE A 135 2.65 -6.59 -2.35
N HIS A 136 1.84 -6.51 -1.30
CA HIS A 136 1.49 -7.69 -0.51
C HIS A 136 0.56 -8.66 -1.26
N LEU A 137 -0.19 -8.19 -2.26
CA LEU A 137 -1.02 -9.05 -3.12
C LEU A 137 -0.19 -9.76 -4.20
N GLN A 138 0.96 -9.21 -4.55
CA GLN A 138 1.91 -9.81 -5.50
C GLN A 138 2.86 -10.82 -4.84
N ALA A 139 2.94 -10.84 -3.51
CA ALA A 139 3.78 -11.78 -2.76
C ALA A 139 2.94 -13.00 -2.32
N PRO A 140 3.34 -14.25 -2.69
CA PRO A 140 2.48 -15.44 -2.54
C PRO A 140 1.96 -15.68 -1.12
N LEU A 141 2.78 -15.50 -0.09
CA LEU A 141 2.37 -15.76 1.29
C LEU A 141 1.30 -14.77 1.76
N SER A 142 1.55 -13.48 1.58
CA SER A 142 0.61 -12.43 1.99
C SER A 142 -0.68 -12.47 1.17
N PHE A 143 -0.61 -12.79 -0.12
CA PHE A 143 -1.79 -13.05 -0.95
C PHE A 143 -2.70 -14.14 -0.36
N TRP A 144 -2.13 -15.28 0.04
CA TRP A 144 -2.93 -16.37 0.62
C TRP A 144 -3.50 -16.04 2.00
N VAL A 145 -2.75 -15.30 2.83
CA VAL A 145 -3.26 -14.83 4.14
C VAL A 145 -4.39 -13.82 3.93
N ASP A 146 -4.24 -12.91 2.99
CA ASP A 146 -5.26 -11.93 2.66
C ASP A 146 -6.53 -12.61 2.12
N ARG A 147 -6.39 -13.50 1.13
CA ARG A 147 -7.48 -14.33 0.61
C ARG A 147 -8.22 -15.13 1.70
N ALA A 148 -7.48 -15.66 2.68
CA ALA A 148 -8.07 -16.43 3.78
C ALA A 148 -8.82 -15.56 4.80
N THR A 149 -8.56 -14.27 4.86
CA THR A 149 -9.08 -13.37 5.90
C THR A 149 -10.01 -12.26 5.39
N CYS A 150 -9.95 -11.91 4.09
CA CYS A 150 -10.72 -10.79 3.50
C CYS A 150 -12.25 -10.95 3.60
N TRP A 151 -12.76 -12.16 3.81
CA TRP A 151 -14.19 -12.39 4.04
C TRP A 151 -14.72 -11.74 5.33
N MET A 152 -13.82 -11.41 6.29
CA MET A 152 -14.18 -10.72 7.54
C MET A 152 -14.50 -9.24 7.28
N ASP A 153 -14.04 -8.66 6.18
CA ASP A 153 -14.36 -7.29 5.81
C ASP A 153 -15.81 -7.15 5.34
N SER A 154 -16.40 -6.01 5.62
CA SER A 154 -17.68 -5.60 5.05
C SER A 154 -17.51 -5.21 3.59
N MET A 155 -16.39 -4.54 3.28
CA MET A 155 -16.00 -4.11 1.93
C MET A 155 -14.50 -3.96 1.84
N LEU A 156 -13.91 -4.30 0.70
CA LEU A 156 -12.55 -4.03 0.34
C LEU A 156 -12.50 -2.71 -0.45
N ILE A 157 -11.47 -1.91 -0.20
CA ILE A 157 -11.26 -0.62 -0.87
C ILE A 157 -9.97 -0.69 -1.71
N PRO A 158 -10.02 -1.24 -2.93
CA PRO A 158 -8.94 -1.09 -3.90
C PRO A 158 -8.71 0.39 -4.21
N THR A 159 -7.44 0.80 -4.34
CA THR A 159 -7.09 2.20 -4.60
C THR A 159 -6.48 2.44 -5.98
N CYS A 160 -6.40 1.40 -6.80
CA CYS A 160 -6.05 1.49 -8.22
C CYS A 160 -6.58 0.26 -8.96
N GLN A 161 -6.60 0.31 -10.29
CA GLN A 161 -7.13 -0.79 -11.12
C GLN A 161 -6.39 -2.11 -10.86
N LEU A 162 -5.07 -2.08 -10.73
CA LEU A 162 -4.30 -3.29 -10.42
C LEU A 162 -4.75 -3.93 -9.09
N THR A 163 -4.95 -3.14 -8.02
CA THR A 163 -5.41 -3.70 -6.74
C THR A 163 -6.83 -4.23 -6.83
N MET A 164 -7.69 -3.65 -7.67
CA MET A 164 -9.02 -4.16 -7.98
C MET A 164 -8.93 -5.54 -8.64
N ASP A 165 -8.08 -5.69 -9.65
CA ASP A 165 -7.93 -6.94 -10.40
C ASP A 165 -7.31 -8.05 -9.53
N LEU A 166 -6.29 -7.72 -8.72
CA LEU A 166 -5.73 -8.65 -7.73
C LEU A 166 -6.76 -9.10 -6.68
N CYS A 167 -7.67 -8.21 -6.26
CA CYS A 167 -8.79 -8.60 -5.40
C CYS A 167 -9.77 -9.56 -6.13
N ARG A 168 -10.02 -9.37 -7.43
CA ARG A 168 -10.80 -10.32 -8.24
C ARG A 168 -10.11 -11.69 -8.33
N GLU A 169 -8.79 -11.71 -8.51
CA GLU A 169 -7.99 -12.95 -8.50
C GLU A 169 -8.07 -13.69 -7.14
N MET A 170 -8.19 -12.95 -6.03
CA MET A 170 -8.50 -13.55 -4.72
C MET A 170 -9.89 -14.17 -4.65
N GLY A 171 -10.74 -14.00 -5.67
CA GLY A 171 -12.12 -14.48 -5.69
C GLY A 171 -13.11 -13.55 -4.99
N VAL A 172 -12.74 -12.27 -4.79
CA VAL A 172 -13.65 -11.27 -4.22
C VAL A 172 -14.57 -10.75 -5.31
N LYS A 173 -15.87 -10.74 -5.04
CA LYS A 173 -16.88 -10.25 -5.99
C LYS A 173 -16.92 -8.73 -6.01
N ASP A 174 -17.25 -8.13 -7.16
CA ASP A 174 -17.30 -6.69 -7.35
C ASP A 174 -18.23 -5.98 -6.37
N GLU A 175 -19.35 -6.62 -5.98
CA GLU A 175 -20.28 -6.08 -4.98
C GLU A 175 -19.67 -5.91 -3.56
N LYS A 176 -18.54 -6.56 -3.30
CA LYS A 176 -17.75 -6.45 -2.06
C LYS A 176 -16.54 -5.53 -2.20
N MET A 177 -16.44 -4.81 -3.28
CA MET A 177 -15.35 -3.87 -3.54
C MET A 177 -15.90 -2.48 -3.86
N ALA A 178 -15.19 -1.46 -3.42
CA ALA A 178 -15.45 -0.09 -3.81
C ALA A 178 -14.10 0.56 -4.17
N MET A 179 -13.91 0.90 -5.45
CA MET A 179 -12.73 1.64 -5.88
C MET A 179 -12.77 3.04 -5.29
N ILE A 180 -11.79 3.37 -4.45
CA ILE A 180 -11.61 4.72 -3.91
C ILE A 180 -10.15 5.10 -4.08
N TYR A 181 -9.88 5.98 -5.03
CA TYR A 181 -8.57 6.58 -5.15
C TYR A 181 -8.30 7.46 -3.94
N TYR A 182 -7.08 7.48 -3.46
CA TYR A 182 -6.67 8.47 -2.48
C TYR A 182 -5.85 9.57 -3.15
N GLY A 183 -5.99 10.79 -2.66
CA GLY A 183 -5.26 11.93 -3.17
C GLY A 183 -4.78 12.84 -2.03
N PRO A 184 -3.83 13.71 -2.32
CA PRO A 184 -3.38 14.75 -1.41
C PRO A 184 -4.45 15.86 -1.28
N ASP A 185 -4.24 16.75 -0.33
CA ASP A 185 -4.95 18.02 -0.23
C ASP A 185 -4.57 18.88 -1.45
N GLU A 186 -5.46 18.96 -2.42
CA GLU A 186 -5.27 19.63 -3.69
C GLU A 186 -4.99 21.12 -3.56
N SER A 187 -5.41 21.75 -2.45
CA SER A 187 -5.18 23.19 -2.20
C SER A 187 -3.71 23.53 -2.03
N ARG A 188 -2.88 22.53 -1.73
CA ARG A 188 -1.42 22.65 -1.59
C ARG A 188 -0.70 22.62 -2.93
N PHE A 189 -1.35 22.15 -3.99
CA PHE A 189 -0.77 21.93 -5.33
C PHE A 189 -1.45 22.84 -6.35
N ASP A 190 -1.46 24.13 -6.07
CA ASP A 190 -1.98 25.15 -6.98
C ASP A 190 -0.80 25.79 -7.74
N PRO A 191 -0.64 25.50 -9.06
CA PRO A 191 0.48 26.01 -9.83
C PRO A 191 0.54 27.54 -9.92
N ALA A 192 -0.57 28.25 -9.66
CA ALA A 192 -0.60 29.70 -9.68
C ALA A 192 0.06 30.35 -8.45
N LYS A 193 0.31 29.56 -7.39
CA LYS A 193 0.92 30.05 -6.14
C LYS A 193 2.43 29.97 -6.10
N PHE A 194 3.06 29.39 -7.13
CA PHE A 194 4.49 29.10 -7.11
C PHE A 194 5.19 29.68 -8.35
N GLU A 195 6.38 30.21 -8.13
CA GLU A 195 7.27 30.69 -9.18
C GLU A 195 8.18 29.57 -9.71
N THR A 196 8.61 29.67 -10.96
CA THR A 196 9.42 28.63 -11.61
C THR A 196 10.93 28.90 -11.57
N ALA A 197 11.34 30.14 -11.27
CA ALA A 197 12.74 30.55 -11.40
C ALA A 197 13.63 30.08 -10.24
N ARG A 198 13.11 29.99 -9.04
CA ARG A 198 13.87 29.84 -7.80
C ARG A 198 14.88 28.71 -7.79
N ILE A 199 14.52 27.52 -8.24
CA ILE A 199 15.45 26.37 -8.24
C ILE A 199 16.59 26.56 -9.23
N ARG A 200 16.36 27.24 -10.38
CA ARG A 200 17.42 27.55 -11.33
C ARG A 200 18.37 28.60 -10.79
N GLU A 201 17.85 29.60 -10.10
CA GLU A 201 18.64 30.64 -9.43
C GLU A 201 19.50 30.07 -8.28
N GLU A 202 18.94 29.15 -7.49
CA GLU A 202 19.64 28.49 -6.38
C GLU A 202 20.90 27.75 -6.86
N TYR A 203 20.86 27.16 -8.05
CA TYR A 203 21.98 26.42 -8.61
C TYR A 203 22.76 27.22 -9.69
N GLY A 204 22.40 28.47 -9.93
CA GLY A 204 23.05 29.32 -10.94
C GLY A 204 22.87 28.82 -12.38
N TRP A 205 21.77 28.12 -12.68
CA TRP A 205 21.49 27.62 -14.03
C TRP A 205 20.75 28.65 -14.87
N PRO A 206 21.04 28.70 -16.19
CA PRO A 206 20.26 29.48 -17.14
C PRO A 206 18.76 29.16 -17.09
N ALA A 207 17.90 30.12 -17.39
CA ALA A 207 16.45 29.96 -17.34
C ALA A 207 15.91 28.86 -18.27
N GLU A 208 16.61 28.64 -19.40
CA GLU A 208 16.31 27.65 -20.42
C GLU A 208 16.88 26.25 -20.13
N THR A 209 17.59 26.06 -18.99
CA THR A 209 18.12 24.74 -18.62
C THR A 209 16.98 23.74 -18.40
N PRO A 210 16.92 22.65 -19.16
CA PRO A 210 15.87 21.63 -19.00
C PRO A 210 16.02 20.91 -17.66
N LEU A 211 14.95 20.89 -16.85
CA LEU A 211 14.90 20.23 -15.55
C LEU A 211 14.01 18.99 -15.58
N VAL A 212 14.63 17.84 -15.34
CA VAL A 212 13.96 16.56 -15.15
C VAL A 212 14.00 16.21 -13.68
N GLY A 213 12.89 15.89 -13.04
CA GLY A 213 12.90 15.67 -11.59
C GLY A 213 12.11 14.44 -11.17
N GLN A 214 12.68 13.68 -10.24
CA GLN A 214 12.00 12.58 -9.54
C GLN A 214 11.92 12.87 -8.05
N ILE A 215 10.70 12.89 -7.50
CA ILE A 215 10.45 13.13 -6.08
C ILE A 215 10.01 11.84 -5.41
N ALA A 216 10.83 11.33 -4.47
CA ALA A 216 10.48 10.20 -3.62
C ALA A 216 11.47 10.04 -2.47
N PHE A 217 11.14 9.22 -1.47
CA PHE A 217 12.12 8.73 -0.51
C PHE A 217 13.01 7.64 -1.11
N PHE A 218 14.27 7.59 -0.70
CA PHE A 218 15.15 6.45 -0.96
C PHE A 218 14.82 5.35 0.06
N TYR A 219 14.01 4.39 -0.35
CA TYR A 219 13.73 3.19 0.45
C TYR A 219 14.87 2.18 0.32
N ALA A 220 14.98 1.28 1.30
CA ALA A 220 15.90 0.16 1.23
C ALA A 220 15.78 -0.61 -0.10
N LYS A 221 16.89 -1.14 -0.59
CA LYS A 221 16.84 -2.13 -1.68
C LYS A 221 16.17 -3.42 -1.18
N LEU A 222 15.31 -3.98 -1.99
CA LEU A 222 14.61 -5.21 -1.63
C LEU A 222 15.59 -6.40 -1.70
N PRO A 223 15.66 -7.26 -0.66
CA PRO A 223 16.58 -8.39 -0.67
C PRO A 223 16.18 -9.44 -1.71
N LYS A 224 17.14 -10.26 -2.15
CA LYS A 224 16.84 -11.47 -2.93
C LYS A 224 15.99 -12.42 -2.10
N SER A 225 14.75 -12.60 -2.49
CA SER A 225 13.80 -13.47 -1.79
C SER A 225 12.78 -14.02 -2.77
N ARG A 226 12.42 -15.29 -2.61
CA ARG A 226 11.32 -15.91 -3.37
C ARG A 226 9.93 -15.25 -3.12
N TRP A 227 9.84 -14.38 -2.13
CA TRP A 227 8.63 -13.63 -1.78
C TRP A 227 8.56 -12.24 -2.45
N ILE A 228 9.62 -11.88 -3.18
CA ILE A 228 9.75 -10.62 -3.87
C ILE A 228 9.91 -10.93 -5.37
N PRO A 229 9.19 -10.27 -6.27
CA PRO A 229 9.39 -10.43 -7.71
C PRO A 229 10.85 -10.24 -8.11
N GLU A 230 11.36 -11.10 -8.98
CA GLU A 230 12.80 -11.12 -9.35
C GLU A 230 13.26 -9.77 -9.91
N CYS A 231 12.41 -9.08 -10.69
CA CYS A 231 12.71 -7.75 -11.24
C CYS A 231 12.92 -6.65 -10.19
N MET A 232 12.55 -6.91 -8.93
CA MET A 232 12.73 -5.98 -7.81
C MET A 232 13.90 -6.37 -6.88
N HIS A 233 14.57 -7.51 -7.11
CA HIS A 233 15.67 -7.95 -6.26
C HIS A 233 16.84 -6.96 -6.29
N GLU A 234 17.38 -6.64 -5.12
CA GLU A 234 18.51 -5.72 -4.90
C GLU A 234 18.30 -4.32 -5.48
N ARG A 235 17.04 -3.91 -5.65
CA ARG A 235 16.65 -2.63 -6.24
C ARG A 235 15.79 -1.81 -5.30
N GLY A 236 15.91 -0.50 -5.38
CA GLY A 236 15.00 0.43 -4.72
C GLY A 236 13.67 0.54 -5.46
N VAL A 237 12.57 0.40 -4.75
CA VAL A 237 11.21 0.35 -5.34
C VAL A 237 10.82 1.59 -6.15
N LYS A 238 11.47 2.74 -5.93
CA LYS A 238 11.19 4.01 -6.62
C LYS A 238 11.99 4.18 -7.92
N GLY A 239 12.93 3.28 -8.23
CA GLY A 239 13.66 3.27 -9.49
C GLY A 239 14.62 4.45 -9.72
N PHE A 240 15.19 5.04 -8.64
CA PHE A 240 16.21 6.08 -8.77
C PHE A 240 17.44 5.59 -9.55
N ASP A 241 17.81 4.34 -9.38
CA ASP A 241 18.88 3.70 -10.13
C ASP A 241 18.56 3.60 -11.64
N ASP A 242 17.28 3.42 -12.02
CA ASP A 242 16.88 3.48 -13.45
C ASP A 242 16.94 4.89 -13.99
N THR A 243 16.56 5.90 -13.20
CA THR A 243 16.66 7.32 -13.60
C THR A 243 18.11 7.72 -13.82
N VAL A 244 19.02 7.30 -12.92
CA VAL A 244 20.45 7.55 -13.08
C VAL A 244 21.02 6.83 -14.31
N ARG A 245 20.61 5.55 -14.55
CA ARG A 245 21.05 4.81 -15.73
C ARG A 245 20.45 5.33 -17.04
N ALA A 246 19.33 6.04 -16.98
CA ALA A 246 18.74 6.72 -18.12
C ALA A 246 19.49 8.02 -18.50
N ALA A 247 20.15 8.66 -17.51
CA ALA A 247 20.80 9.96 -17.67
C ALA A 247 21.79 10.02 -18.85
N PRO A 248 22.71 9.06 -19.09
CA PRO A 248 23.60 9.11 -20.24
C PRO A 248 22.86 9.24 -21.59
N TYR A 249 21.75 8.49 -21.76
CA TYR A 249 20.96 8.54 -22.99
C TYR A 249 20.17 9.86 -23.12
N ILE A 250 19.76 10.47 -21.99
CA ILE A 250 19.13 11.80 -22.01
C ILE A 250 20.14 12.86 -22.41
N LEU A 251 21.35 12.81 -21.83
CA LEU A 251 22.40 13.80 -22.07
C LEU A 251 23.04 13.69 -23.48
N GLU A 252 23.00 12.52 -24.09
CA GLU A 252 23.35 12.35 -25.51
C GLU A 252 22.47 13.20 -26.45
N GLU A 253 21.18 13.31 -26.11
CA GLU A 253 20.18 14.03 -26.89
C GLU A 253 19.97 15.48 -26.42
N ILE A 254 20.17 15.76 -25.13
CA ILE A 254 19.96 17.07 -24.46
C ILE A 254 21.10 17.30 -23.47
N PRO A 255 22.29 17.73 -23.95
CA PRO A 255 23.52 17.76 -23.16
C PRO A 255 23.49 18.70 -21.93
N ASN A 256 22.65 19.74 -21.93
CA ASN A 256 22.50 20.69 -20.84
C ASN A 256 21.38 20.34 -19.85
N ALA A 257 20.72 19.20 -19.98
CA ALA A 257 19.67 18.79 -19.04
C ALA A 257 20.23 18.53 -17.64
N LYS A 258 19.44 18.91 -16.61
CA LYS A 258 19.72 18.58 -15.21
C LYS A 258 18.67 17.61 -14.69
N ILE A 259 19.12 16.54 -14.03
CA ILE A 259 18.28 15.48 -13.49
C ILE A 259 18.33 15.58 -11.98
N LEU A 260 17.21 15.98 -11.38
CA LEU A 260 17.08 16.21 -9.95
C LEU A 260 16.51 14.97 -9.26
N LEU A 261 17.25 14.40 -8.34
CA LEU A 261 16.81 13.33 -7.44
C LEU A 261 16.42 13.98 -6.10
N ILE A 262 15.12 14.15 -5.90
CA ILE A 262 14.56 14.98 -4.83
C ILE A 262 14.00 14.06 -3.74
N GLY A 263 14.59 14.12 -2.55
CA GLY A 263 14.18 13.36 -1.38
C GLY A 263 15.34 12.92 -0.51
N SER A 264 15.01 12.40 0.65
CA SER A 264 15.97 11.87 1.64
C SER A 264 15.84 10.34 1.78
N ALA A 265 16.77 9.77 2.49
CA ALA A 265 16.73 8.37 2.89
C ALA A 265 15.57 8.08 3.86
N TRP A 266 14.93 6.93 3.72
CA TRP A 266 13.94 6.42 4.65
C TRP A 266 14.61 5.42 5.60
N GLY A 267 15.07 5.90 6.75
CA GLY A 267 15.79 5.11 7.74
C GLY A 267 17.20 4.69 7.26
N GLU A 268 17.91 3.94 8.11
CA GLU A 268 19.27 3.47 7.83
C GLU A 268 19.41 2.65 6.55
N PRO A 269 18.53 1.67 6.27
CA PRO A 269 18.62 0.91 5.02
C PRO A 269 18.33 1.73 3.76
N GLY A 270 17.56 2.83 3.91
CA GLY A 270 17.36 3.81 2.84
C GLY A 270 18.61 4.65 2.58
N GLN A 271 19.42 4.94 3.63
CA GLN A 271 20.69 5.60 3.50
C GLN A 271 21.69 4.77 2.69
N GLU A 272 21.78 3.48 2.94
CA GLU A 272 22.61 2.57 2.15
C GLU A 272 22.25 2.60 0.65
N HIS A 273 20.94 2.66 0.35
CA HIS A 273 20.50 2.79 -1.04
C HIS A 273 20.84 4.15 -1.65
N LEU A 274 20.67 5.25 -0.90
CA LEU A 274 21.06 6.58 -1.35
C LEU A 274 22.57 6.64 -1.67
N ASP A 275 23.41 6.06 -0.81
CA ASP A 275 24.85 6.03 -1.00
C ASP A 275 25.24 5.17 -2.22
N TYR A 276 24.55 4.04 -2.42
CA TYR A 276 24.69 3.26 -3.66
C TYR A 276 24.36 4.07 -4.92
N VAL A 277 23.25 4.84 -4.90
CA VAL A 277 22.87 5.67 -6.07
C VAL A 277 23.87 6.80 -6.31
N LYS A 278 24.43 7.42 -5.24
CA LYS A 278 25.52 8.38 -5.38
C LYS A 278 26.77 7.78 -6.01
N GLU A 279 27.14 6.57 -5.61
CA GLU A 279 28.29 5.87 -6.22
C GLU A 279 28.02 5.51 -7.68
N LEU A 280 26.79 5.13 -8.03
CA LEU A 280 26.38 4.92 -9.41
C LEU A 280 26.55 6.18 -10.25
N VAL A 281 26.17 7.35 -9.72
CA VAL A 281 26.37 8.65 -10.41
C VAL A 281 27.85 8.90 -10.67
N ARG A 282 28.72 8.70 -9.65
CA ARG A 282 30.19 8.87 -9.80
C ARG A 282 30.77 7.91 -10.84
N SER A 283 30.36 6.62 -10.78
CA SER A 283 30.86 5.60 -11.71
C SER A 283 30.50 5.89 -13.17
N LEU A 284 29.41 6.62 -13.40
CA LEU A 284 28.95 7.05 -14.72
C LEU A 284 29.44 8.46 -15.08
N LYS A 285 30.16 9.15 -14.19
CA LYS A 285 30.68 10.53 -14.36
C LYS A 285 29.54 11.53 -14.65
N LEU A 286 28.49 11.49 -13.84
CA LEU A 286 27.26 12.27 -14.03
C LEU A 286 27.07 13.36 -12.97
N GLU A 287 28.09 13.66 -12.14
CA GLU A 287 28.02 14.56 -10.99
C GLU A 287 27.56 15.98 -11.35
N ASP A 288 27.89 16.45 -12.53
CA ASP A 288 27.50 17.77 -13.03
C ASP A 288 26.04 17.81 -13.54
N SER A 289 25.45 16.67 -13.84
CA SER A 289 24.12 16.56 -14.47
C SER A 289 23.05 15.95 -13.59
N VAL A 290 23.43 15.06 -12.65
CA VAL A 290 22.53 14.39 -11.72
C VAL A 290 22.71 14.98 -10.32
N ILE A 291 21.69 15.67 -9.83
CA ILE A 291 21.74 16.49 -8.63
C ILE A 291 20.90 15.86 -7.52
N PHE A 292 21.50 15.61 -6.38
CA PHE A 292 20.79 15.19 -5.15
C PHE A 292 20.41 16.43 -4.34
N THR A 293 19.14 16.78 -4.31
CA THR A 293 18.68 17.96 -3.59
C THR A 293 18.47 17.71 -2.09
N GLY A 294 18.43 16.44 -1.67
CA GLY A 294 17.97 16.07 -0.34
C GLY A 294 16.46 16.29 -0.15
N TYR A 295 16.02 16.28 1.09
CA TYR A 295 14.64 16.61 1.44
C TYR A 295 14.36 18.09 1.15
N ARG A 296 13.24 18.35 0.47
CA ARG A 296 12.79 19.71 0.12
C ARG A 296 11.43 19.98 0.78
N ALA A 297 11.41 20.97 1.68
CA ALA A 297 10.15 21.44 2.27
C ALA A 297 9.30 22.22 1.25
N ASP A 298 9.96 22.81 0.24
CA ASP A 298 9.40 23.54 -0.89
C ASP A 298 9.20 22.66 -2.14
N ALA A 299 8.95 21.35 -1.95
CA ALA A 299 8.82 20.40 -3.05
C ALA A 299 7.79 20.84 -4.12
N ASN A 300 6.76 21.61 -3.75
CA ASN A 300 5.76 22.11 -4.68
C ASN A 300 6.35 23.18 -5.64
N GLU A 301 7.24 24.06 -5.15
CA GLU A 301 7.97 25.02 -5.98
C GLU A 301 8.91 24.30 -6.94
N VAL A 302 9.64 23.29 -6.41
CA VAL A 302 10.51 22.47 -7.25
C VAL A 302 9.73 21.74 -8.33
N LEU A 303 8.59 21.12 -7.98
CA LEU A 303 7.70 20.49 -8.96
C LEU A 303 7.27 21.48 -10.05
N LYS A 304 6.87 22.69 -9.65
CA LYS A 304 6.46 23.74 -10.60
C LYS A 304 7.56 24.12 -11.58
N ALA A 305 8.82 24.05 -11.15
CA ALA A 305 9.98 24.41 -11.97
C ALA A 305 10.43 23.32 -12.93
N LEU A 306 10.02 22.07 -12.74
CA LEU A 306 10.39 20.96 -13.62
C LEU A 306 9.78 21.12 -15.03
N ASP A 307 10.54 20.81 -16.05
CA ASP A 307 10.04 20.65 -17.41
C ASP A 307 9.43 19.26 -17.60
N VAL A 308 10.00 18.24 -16.94
CA VAL A 308 9.47 16.87 -16.91
C VAL A 308 9.54 16.30 -15.49
N ALA A 309 8.42 15.85 -14.97
CA ALA A 309 8.36 15.04 -13.77
C ALA A 309 8.48 13.55 -14.11
N VAL A 310 9.27 12.81 -13.33
CA VAL A 310 9.54 11.39 -13.55
C VAL A 310 9.07 10.55 -12.36
N GLN A 311 8.41 9.43 -12.66
CA GLN A 311 8.09 8.39 -11.68
C GLN A 311 8.53 7.03 -12.23
N ALA A 312 9.79 6.65 -11.94
CA ALA A 312 10.41 5.42 -12.44
C ALA A 312 10.19 4.19 -11.56
N SER A 313 9.11 4.17 -10.77
CA SER A 313 8.84 3.12 -9.77
C SER A 313 8.76 1.73 -10.39
N LEU A 314 9.22 0.71 -9.65
CA LEU A 314 9.08 -0.71 -9.99
C LEU A 314 7.76 -1.29 -9.48
N VAL A 315 7.22 -0.71 -8.43
CA VAL A 315 5.90 -0.99 -7.88
C VAL A 315 5.37 0.30 -7.28
N GLU A 316 4.10 0.60 -7.54
CA GLU A 316 3.46 1.80 -7.03
C GLU A 316 1.96 1.59 -6.92
N CYS A 317 1.31 2.33 -6.01
CA CYS A 317 -0.14 2.46 -6.06
C CYS A 317 -0.51 3.66 -6.93
N LEU A 318 -0.39 4.87 -6.39
CA LEU A 318 -0.71 6.09 -7.15
C LEU A 318 0.50 7.03 -7.29
N GLY A 319 1.45 6.97 -6.35
CA GLY A 319 2.73 7.67 -6.37
C GLY A 319 2.68 9.19 -6.43
N GLY A 320 3.84 9.81 -6.62
CA GLY A 320 4.02 11.24 -6.78
C GLY A 320 3.50 11.81 -8.10
N THR A 321 2.97 10.97 -9.01
CA THR A 321 2.37 11.44 -10.27
C THR A 321 1.16 12.35 -10.04
N ILE A 322 0.38 12.10 -8.97
CA ILE A 322 -0.76 12.97 -8.62
C ILE A 322 -0.28 14.38 -8.33
N GLU A 323 0.76 14.52 -7.52
CA GLU A 323 1.32 15.82 -7.13
C GLU A 323 1.90 16.56 -8.34
N ALA A 324 2.65 15.85 -9.19
CA ALA A 324 3.21 16.40 -10.42
C ALA A 324 2.12 16.86 -11.39
N LEU A 325 1.08 16.06 -11.61
CA LEU A 325 -0.03 16.39 -12.49
C LEU A 325 -0.92 17.50 -11.91
N LEU A 326 -1.12 17.58 -10.59
CA LEU A 326 -1.77 18.72 -9.94
C LEU A 326 -1.01 20.03 -10.19
N MET A 327 0.32 19.95 -10.28
CA MET A 327 1.20 21.09 -10.64
C MET A 327 1.32 21.32 -12.15
N GLU A 328 0.48 20.66 -12.97
CA GLU A 328 0.48 20.73 -14.44
C GLU A 328 1.81 20.32 -15.08
N ARG A 329 2.56 19.42 -14.42
CA ARG A 329 3.86 19.02 -14.98
C ARG A 329 3.71 17.93 -16.03
N PRO A 330 4.34 18.11 -17.19
CA PRO A 330 4.54 17.01 -18.14
C PRO A 330 5.17 15.82 -17.41
N THR A 331 4.52 14.66 -17.46
CA THR A 331 4.90 13.52 -16.58
C THR A 331 5.26 12.30 -17.42
N VAL A 332 6.40 11.67 -17.08
CA VAL A 332 6.81 10.36 -17.59
C VAL A 332 6.81 9.38 -16.44
N ALA A 333 6.07 8.28 -16.58
CA ALA A 333 5.94 7.28 -15.52
C ALA A 333 6.10 5.86 -16.06
N THR A 334 6.54 4.95 -15.21
CA THR A 334 6.58 3.52 -15.56
C THR A 334 5.16 2.93 -15.58
N ARG A 335 4.94 1.97 -16.46
CA ARG A 335 3.65 1.26 -16.63
C ARG A 335 3.44 0.21 -15.54
N VAL A 336 3.36 0.66 -14.28
CA VAL A 336 3.18 -0.21 -13.12
C VAL A 336 2.09 0.29 -12.19
N GLY A 337 1.40 -0.64 -11.54
CA GLY A 337 0.42 -0.36 -10.49
C GLY A 337 -0.63 0.65 -10.91
N GLY A 338 -0.89 1.60 -10.04
CA GLY A 338 -1.85 2.68 -10.29
C GLY A 338 -1.26 3.88 -11.02
N LEU A 339 0.01 3.84 -11.44
CA LEU A 339 0.55 4.89 -12.31
C LEU A 339 -0.19 4.94 -13.64
N VAL A 340 -0.70 3.80 -14.11
CA VAL A 340 -1.55 3.72 -15.32
C VAL A 340 -2.94 4.34 -15.13
N ASP A 341 -3.38 4.52 -13.89
CA ASP A 341 -4.66 5.18 -13.58
C ASP A 341 -4.50 6.71 -13.55
N THR A 342 -3.33 7.20 -13.18
CA THR A 342 -3.01 8.63 -13.06
C THR A 342 -2.42 9.19 -14.34
N VAL A 343 -1.56 8.43 -15.03
CA VAL A 343 -0.96 8.81 -16.31
C VAL A 343 -1.60 8.00 -17.44
N ARG A 344 -2.37 8.67 -18.28
CA ARG A 344 -2.91 8.11 -19.51
C ARG A 344 -1.94 8.38 -20.64
N ASP A 345 -1.43 7.30 -21.23
CA ASP A 345 -0.40 7.36 -22.25
C ASP A 345 -0.81 8.20 -23.47
N GLY A 346 -0.05 9.24 -23.80
CA GLY A 346 -0.35 10.19 -24.85
C GLY A 346 -1.43 11.23 -24.54
N GLU A 347 -2.18 11.12 -23.41
CA GLU A 347 -3.24 12.07 -23.03
C GLU A 347 -2.83 12.98 -21.88
N THR A 348 -2.32 12.38 -20.78
CA THR A 348 -1.92 13.12 -19.56
C THR A 348 -0.44 12.97 -19.23
N GLY A 349 0.29 12.20 -20.02
CA GLY A 349 1.74 11.95 -19.89
C GLY A 349 2.19 10.82 -20.80
N ILE A 350 3.40 10.31 -20.56
CA ILE A 350 3.99 9.19 -21.28
C ILE A 350 4.21 8.03 -20.31
N LEU A 351 3.78 6.83 -20.70
CA LEU A 351 4.07 5.59 -19.98
C LEU A 351 5.20 4.82 -20.67
N VAL A 352 6.17 4.38 -19.84
CA VAL A 352 7.34 3.61 -20.28
C VAL A 352 7.44 2.29 -19.52
N GLU A 353 8.21 1.34 -20.06
CA GLU A 353 8.41 0.06 -19.40
C GLU A 353 9.31 0.19 -18.14
N ALA A 354 8.90 -0.44 -17.06
CA ALA A 354 9.69 -0.46 -15.83
C ALA A 354 10.98 -1.27 -16.03
N SER A 355 12.02 -0.95 -15.25
CA SER A 355 13.33 -1.60 -15.36
C SER A 355 13.97 -1.46 -16.74
N ASN A 356 13.63 -0.44 -17.50
CA ASN A 356 14.17 -0.15 -18.82
C ASN A 356 14.67 1.30 -18.91
N PRO A 357 15.93 1.58 -18.50
CA PRO A 357 16.50 2.92 -18.54
C PRO A 357 16.49 3.59 -19.93
N ARG A 358 16.63 2.80 -21.00
CA ARG A 358 16.59 3.33 -22.38
C ARG A 358 15.18 3.81 -22.75
N ASP A 359 14.15 3.04 -22.38
CA ASP A 359 12.77 3.43 -22.65
C ASP A 359 12.38 4.64 -21.80
N LEU A 360 12.85 4.69 -20.54
CA LEU A 360 12.69 5.85 -19.66
C LEU A 360 13.32 7.10 -20.28
N ALA A 361 14.56 7.00 -20.77
CA ALA A 361 15.25 8.12 -21.43
C ALA A 361 14.50 8.55 -22.69
N ARG A 362 14.05 7.61 -23.52
CA ARG A 362 13.24 7.91 -24.72
C ARG A 362 12.00 8.71 -24.38
N GLY A 363 11.23 8.27 -23.34
CA GLY A 363 10.03 8.97 -22.90
C GLY A 363 10.33 10.38 -22.39
N ILE A 364 11.42 10.55 -21.63
CA ILE A 364 11.85 11.86 -21.09
C ILE A 364 12.26 12.81 -22.23
N VAL A 365 13.09 12.34 -23.16
CA VAL A 365 13.53 13.15 -24.32
C VAL A 365 12.34 13.53 -25.20
N GLN A 366 11.43 12.58 -25.47
CA GLN A 366 10.18 12.85 -26.19
C GLN A 366 9.34 13.94 -25.50
N MET A 367 9.21 13.86 -24.18
CA MET A 367 8.46 14.84 -23.42
C MET A 367 9.14 16.21 -23.41
N LEU A 368 10.46 16.29 -23.22
CA LEU A 368 11.22 17.54 -23.28
C LEU A 368 11.11 18.23 -24.66
N ARG A 369 11.03 17.45 -25.73
CA ARG A 369 10.88 17.96 -27.10
C ARG A 369 9.44 18.27 -27.50
N SER A 370 8.46 17.87 -26.71
CA SER A 370 7.04 18.00 -27.06
C SER A 370 6.50 19.44 -26.95
N GLY A 371 7.22 20.33 -26.27
CA GLY A 371 6.83 21.74 -26.14
C GLY A 371 5.42 21.93 -25.61
N GLU A 372 4.59 22.67 -26.35
CA GLU A 372 3.19 22.97 -25.95
C GLU A 372 2.33 21.69 -25.81
N GLN A 373 2.60 20.63 -26.56
CA GLN A 373 1.88 19.36 -26.41
C GLN A 373 2.14 18.72 -25.03
N GLY A 374 3.37 18.75 -24.54
CA GLY A 374 3.70 18.27 -23.19
C GLY A 374 3.00 19.09 -22.09
N HIS A 375 2.97 20.41 -22.24
CA HIS A 375 2.22 21.27 -21.33
C HIS A 375 0.71 21.00 -21.38
N ALA A 376 0.16 20.74 -22.56
CA ALA A 376 -1.25 20.35 -22.71
C ALA A 376 -1.55 19.02 -21.99
N MET A 377 -0.65 18.03 -22.06
CA MET A 377 -0.77 16.79 -21.28
C MET A 377 -0.75 17.06 -19.78
N GLY A 378 0.13 17.95 -19.28
CA GLY A 378 0.17 18.35 -17.88
C GLY A 378 -1.16 18.98 -17.42
N ARG A 379 -1.73 19.89 -18.21
CA ARG A 379 -3.03 20.51 -17.92
C ARG A 379 -4.19 19.49 -17.94
N ALA A 380 -4.19 18.58 -18.91
CA ALA A 380 -5.16 17.48 -18.98
C ALA A 380 -5.02 16.56 -17.74
N GLY A 381 -3.79 16.29 -17.32
CA GLY A 381 -3.48 15.56 -16.11
C GLY A 381 -4.04 16.24 -14.85
N ARG A 382 -3.84 17.56 -14.68
CA ARG A 382 -4.43 18.31 -13.56
C ARG A 382 -5.95 18.17 -13.54
N LYS A 383 -6.61 18.30 -14.68
CA LYS A 383 -8.07 18.13 -14.76
C LYS A 383 -8.49 16.76 -14.26
N LEU A 384 -7.83 15.70 -14.72
CA LEU A 384 -8.09 14.33 -14.28
C LEU A 384 -7.85 14.16 -12.76
N MET A 385 -6.76 14.75 -12.21
CA MET A 385 -6.46 14.68 -10.78
C MET A 385 -7.54 15.37 -9.94
N LEU A 386 -7.94 16.59 -10.31
CA LEU A 386 -8.99 17.35 -9.60
C LEU A 386 -10.35 16.64 -9.63
N GLU A 387 -10.67 15.91 -10.70
CA GLU A 387 -11.93 15.17 -10.82
C GLU A 387 -11.97 13.91 -9.92
N ARG A 388 -10.83 13.22 -9.69
CA ARG A 388 -10.85 11.86 -9.14
C ARG A 388 -9.88 11.59 -8.01
N PHE A 389 -8.76 12.31 -7.92
CA PHE A 389 -7.60 11.98 -7.09
C PHE A 389 -7.31 13.06 -6.04
N THR A 390 -8.35 13.65 -5.47
CA THR A 390 -8.23 14.66 -4.42
C THR A 390 -8.57 14.06 -3.06
N LEU A 391 -8.07 14.69 -2.00
CA LEU A 391 -8.46 14.36 -0.63
C LEU A 391 -9.97 14.46 -0.43
N ARG A 392 -10.57 15.52 -0.96
CA ARG A 392 -12.02 15.75 -0.87
C ARG A 392 -12.83 14.62 -1.54
N SER A 393 -12.41 14.16 -2.73
CA SER A 393 -13.04 13.01 -3.40
C SER A 393 -12.87 11.73 -2.59
N THR A 394 -11.69 11.50 -2.01
CA THR A 394 -11.42 10.35 -1.17
C THR A 394 -12.33 10.33 0.07
N ALA A 395 -12.38 11.44 0.82
CA ALA A 395 -13.18 11.55 2.03
C ALA A 395 -14.69 11.41 1.74
N LYS A 396 -15.17 12.01 0.64
CA LYS A 396 -16.56 11.89 0.18
C LYS A 396 -16.95 10.45 -0.09
N ASN A 397 -16.19 9.77 -0.97
CA ASN A 397 -16.48 8.40 -1.37
C ASN A 397 -16.41 7.44 -0.18
N LEU A 398 -15.45 7.66 0.72
CA LEU A 398 -15.31 6.88 1.95
C LEU A 398 -16.50 7.07 2.87
N PHE A 399 -16.93 8.32 3.11
CA PHE A 399 -18.09 8.63 3.93
C PHE A 399 -19.38 7.99 3.38
N GLU A 400 -19.60 8.07 2.06
CA GLU A 400 -20.75 7.44 1.40
C GLU A 400 -20.77 5.92 1.57
N VAL A 401 -19.60 5.25 1.39
CA VAL A 401 -19.47 3.81 1.62
C VAL A 401 -19.75 3.46 3.07
N CYS A 402 -19.16 4.19 4.02
CA CYS A 402 -19.37 3.97 5.45
C CYS A 402 -20.83 4.10 5.86
N THR A 403 -21.50 5.17 5.42
CA THR A 403 -22.89 5.45 5.74
C THR A 403 -23.82 4.39 5.15
N ARG A 404 -23.64 4.03 3.88
CA ARG A 404 -24.39 2.98 3.20
C ARG A 404 -24.26 1.62 3.87
N LEU A 405 -23.05 1.24 4.28
CA LEU A 405 -22.83 -0.05 4.94
C LEU A 405 -23.36 -0.04 6.37
N ARG A 406 -23.28 1.09 7.07
CA ARG A 406 -23.79 1.23 8.44
C ARG A 406 -25.31 1.15 8.49
N SER A 407 -26.00 1.78 7.53
CA SER A 407 -27.47 1.75 7.45
C SER A 407 -28.03 0.36 7.16
N LYS A 408 -27.33 -0.47 6.38
CA LYS A 408 -27.72 -1.85 6.09
C LYS A 408 -27.62 -2.78 7.31
N ARG A 409 -26.84 -2.41 8.32
CA ARG A 409 -26.64 -3.24 9.52
C ARG A 409 -27.45 -2.69 10.70
N ARG A 410 -28.66 -3.21 10.86
CA ARG A 410 -29.51 -2.99 12.05
C ARG A 410 -28.99 -3.87 13.20
N GLY A 411 -28.43 -3.30 14.25
CA GLY A 411 -27.99 -4.00 15.46
C GLY A 411 -26.71 -3.43 16.09
N GLY A 412 -26.64 -3.46 17.41
CA GLY A 412 -25.48 -3.08 18.21
C GLY A 412 -24.55 -4.27 18.45
N TYR A 413 -23.54 -4.07 19.30
CA TYR A 413 -22.59 -5.10 19.71
C TYR A 413 -23.29 -6.30 20.39
N ASN A 414 -23.08 -7.50 19.85
CA ASN A 414 -23.60 -8.73 20.43
C ASN A 414 -22.47 -9.49 21.14
N LEU A 415 -22.51 -9.47 22.48
CA LEU A 415 -21.47 -10.06 23.33
C LEU A 415 -21.40 -11.58 23.16
N LEU A 416 -22.55 -12.25 23.07
CA LEU A 416 -22.63 -13.70 22.88
C LEU A 416 -22.04 -14.11 21.52
N LEU A 417 -22.40 -13.39 20.45
CA LEU A 417 -21.88 -13.63 19.12
C LEU A 417 -20.35 -13.42 19.08
N SER A 418 -19.85 -12.42 19.81
CA SER A 418 -18.41 -12.17 19.93
C SER A 418 -17.69 -13.26 20.70
N PHE A 419 -18.29 -13.82 21.73
CA PHE A 419 -17.75 -14.96 22.47
C PHE A 419 -17.70 -16.22 21.60
N CYS A 420 -18.76 -16.52 20.86
CA CYS A 420 -18.77 -17.62 19.90
C CYS A 420 -17.69 -17.44 18.81
N ARG A 421 -17.52 -16.22 18.30
CA ARG A 421 -16.47 -15.89 17.34
C ARG A 421 -15.06 -16.06 17.90
N LEU A 422 -14.84 -15.74 19.20
CA LEU A 422 -13.55 -15.95 19.85
C LEU A 422 -13.18 -17.44 19.86
N ILE A 423 -14.11 -18.30 20.26
CA ILE A 423 -13.92 -19.76 20.25
C ILE A 423 -13.59 -20.26 18.84
N LEU A 424 -14.25 -19.72 17.80
CA LEU A 424 -14.02 -20.08 16.40
C LEU A 424 -12.69 -19.54 15.84
N ALA A 425 -12.23 -18.39 16.35
CA ALA A 425 -11.00 -17.75 15.87
C ALA A 425 -9.73 -18.46 16.38
N ILE A 426 -9.76 -19.07 17.57
CA ILE A 426 -8.60 -19.73 18.18
C ILE A 426 -8.00 -20.81 17.27
N PRO A 427 -8.76 -21.80 16.74
CA PRO A 427 -8.21 -22.83 15.85
C PRO A 427 -7.68 -22.27 14.52
N VAL A 428 -8.37 -21.26 13.95
CA VAL A 428 -7.93 -20.61 12.71
C VAL A 428 -6.60 -19.88 12.93
N PHE A 429 -6.50 -19.17 14.06
CA PHE A 429 -5.29 -18.45 14.42
C PHE A 429 -4.13 -19.39 14.71
N ALA A 430 -4.37 -20.48 15.47
CA ALA A 430 -3.36 -21.51 15.75
C ALA A 430 -2.86 -22.18 14.44
N TYR A 431 -3.76 -22.43 13.49
CA TYR A 431 -3.38 -22.97 12.18
C TYR A 431 -2.54 -21.97 11.37
N LEU A 432 -2.93 -20.68 11.30
CA LEU A 432 -2.19 -19.66 10.57
C LEU A 432 -0.82 -19.38 11.20
N ALA A 433 -0.75 -19.29 12.53
CA ALA A 433 0.48 -19.11 13.27
C ALA A 433 1.42 -20.33 13.14
N GLY A 434 0.88 -21.54 13.28
CA GLY A 434 1.64 -22.79 13.08
C GLY A 434 2.20 -22.91 11.67
N ARG A 435 1.40 -22.56 10.66
CA ARG A 435 1.84 -22.55 9.26
C ARG A 435 2.90 -21.47 8.99
N TYR A 436 2.74 -20.28 9.55
CA TYR A 436 3.73 -19.21 9.43
C TYR A 436 5.05 -19.61 10.12
N LEU A 437 5.00 -20.08 11.35
CA LEU A 437 6.15 -20.59 12.08
C LEU A 437 6.86 -21.73 11.33
N PHE A 438 6.10 -22.62 10.71
CA PHE A 438 6.66 -23.68 9.87
C PHE A 438 7.37 -23.12 8.64
N MET A 439 6.79 -22.15 7.94
CA MET A 439 7.35 -21.56 6.73
C MET A 439 8.57 -20.67 7.02
N GLU A 440 8.57 -19.92 8.12
CA GLU A 440 9.62 -18.95 8.47
C GLU A 440 10.75 -19.56 9.34
N LEU A 441 10.44 -20.49 10.22
CA LEU A 441 11.44 -21.15 11.09
C LEU A 441 11.96 -22.46 10.51
N PHE A 442 11.09 -23.30 10.01
CA PHE A 442 11.50 -24.64 9.53
C PHE A 442 12.06 -24.60 8.09
N LEU A 443 11.50 -23.83 7.20
CA LEU A 443 11.97 -23.79 5.81
C LEU A 443 13.37 -23.16 5.66
N PRO A 444 13.70 -22.01 6.29
CA PRO A 444 15.04 -21.44 6.24
C PRO A 444 16.09 -22.30 6.95
N ILE A 445 15.73 -22.97 8.05
CA ILE A 445 16.63 -23.89 8.77
C ILE A 445 16.80 -25.20 7.98
N TYR A 446 15.74 -25.68 7.36
CA TYR A 446 15.72 -26.95 6.65
C TYR A 446 16.37 -26.87 5.27
N PHE A 447 16.20 -25.77 4.54
CA PHE A 447 16.74 -25.61 3.19
C PHE A 447 18.25 -25.39 3.13
N PRO A 448 18.90 -24.57 4.00
CA PRO A 448 20.35 -24.48 4.07
C PRO A 448 21.03 -25.74 4.64
N LEU A 449 20.42 -26.38 5.61
CA LEU A 449 20.89 -27.67 6.13
C LEU A 449 20.82 -28.77 5.04
N TYR A 450 19.80 -28.69 4.20
CA TYR A 450 19.59 -29.63 3.09
C TYR A 450 20.62 -29.45 1.96
N VAL A 451 20.97 -28.20 1.61
CA VAL A 451 21.84 -27.92 0.46
C VAL A 451 23.33 -27.94 0.81
N ALA A 452 23.71 -27.47 2.01
CA ALA A 452 25.10 -27.16 2.31
C ALA A 452 25.85 -28.23 3.15
N ARG A 453 25.18 -29.02 3.98
CA ARG A 453 25.86 -29.90 4.99
C ARG A 453 25.56 -31.39 4.90
N PHE A 454 24.68 -31.85 4.05
CA PHE A 454 24.19 -33.23 4.09
C PHE A 454 24.59 -34.13 2.91
N LYS A 455 25.66 -33.82 2.18
CA LYS A 455 26.23 -34.76 1.19
C LYS A 455 26.72 -36.10 1.79
N TRP A 456 26.77 -36.19 3.12
CA TRP A 456 27.28 -37.39 3.82
C TRP A 456 26.27 -38.09 4.76
N ILE A 457 25.04 -37.59 4.87
CA ILE A 457 23.97 -38.33 5.56
C ILE A 457 23.50 -39.47 4.67
N PRO A 458 23.48 -40.72 5.19
CA PRO A 458 22.94 -41.83 4.43
C PRO A 458 21.50 -41.57 3.99
N ALA A 459 21.19 -41.83 2.72
CA ALA A 459 19.88 -41.59 2.13
C ALA A 459 18.71 -42.11 2.98
N ARG A 460 18.95 -43.24 3.74
CA ARG A 460 17.97 -43.80 4.68
C ARG A 460 17.59 -42.90 5.85
N ILE A 461 18.50 -42.10 6.39
CA ILE A 461 18.22 -41.14 7.48
C ILE A 461 17.48 -39.93 6.92
N TYR A 462 17.86 -39.47 5.73
CA TYR A 462 17.19 -38.42 5.02
C TYR A 462 15.72 -38.77 4.73
N TYR A 463 15.44 -39.93 4.16
CA TYR A 463 14.07 -40.36 3.87
C TYR A 463 13.22 -40.55 5.13
N ARG A 464 13.81 -41.01 6.26
CA ARG A 464 13.14 -41.10 7.56
C ARG A 464 12.77 -39.74 8.15
N LEU A 465 13.68 -38.77 8.11
CA LEU A 465 13.42 -37.38 8.54
C LEU A 465 12.34 -36.69 7.66
N ARG A 466 12.45 -36.86 6.36
CA ARG A 466 11.42 -36.36 5.42
C ARG A 466 10.06 -37.00 5.67
N HIS A 467 10.03 -38.30 5.97
CA HIS A 467 8.80 -39.02 6.26
C HIS A 467 8.19 -38.60 7.60
N LEU A 468 9.02 -38.39 8.62
CA LEU A 468 8.61 -37.90 9.94
C LEU A 468 8.01 -36.47 9.83
N LEU A 469 8.64 -35.60 9.08
CA LEU A 469 8.15 -34.24 8.84
C LEU A 469 6.89 -34.20 8.00
N ALA A 470 6.78 -35.05 7.00
CA ALA A 470 5.53 -35.25 6.25
C ALA A 470 4.42 -35.78 7.18
N LEU A 471 4.73 -36.71 8.08
CA LEU A 471 3.78 -37.25 9.06
C LEU A 471 3.33 -36.21 10.09
N VAL A 472 4.25 -35.35 10.57
CA VAL A 472 3.93 -34.18 11.42
C VAL A 472 3.07 -33.20 10.66
N TYR A 473 3.39 -32.91 9.40
CA TYR A 473 2.58 -32.05 8.52
C TYR A 473 1.18 -32.64 8.28
N TYR A 474 1.07 -33.93 7.98
CA TYR A 474 -0.25 -34.57 7.75
C TYR A 474 -1.04 -34.70 9.06
N ARG A 475 -0.41 -34.98 10.19
CA ARG A 475 -1.08 -35.04 11.51
C ARG A 475 -1.56 -33.65 11.97
N THR A 476 -0.76 -32.61 11.83
CA THR A 476 -1.19 -31.24 12.14
C THR A 476 -2.30 -30.78 11.20
N ARG A 477 -2.24 -31.12 9.90
CA ARG A 477 -3.31 -30.89 8.95
C ARG A 477 -4.59 -31.68 9.30
N HIS A 478 -4.46 -32.94 9.72
CA HIS A 478 -5.58 -33.76 10.13
C HIS A 478 -6.18 -33.25 11.45
N LEU A 479 -5.36 -32.88 12.42
CA LEU A 479 -5.81 -32.28 13.68
C LEU A 479 -6.56 -30.95 13.43
N ALA A 480 -6.02 -30.08 12.58
CA ALA A 480 -6.70 -28.85 12.15
C ALA A 480 -8.03 -29.15 11.45
N TYR A 481 -8.06 -30.19 10.61
CA TYR A 481 -9.31 -30.62 9.95
C TYR A 481 -10.34 -31.12 10.96
N VAL A 482 -9.94 -31.97 11.92
CA VAL A 482 -10.82 -32.52 12.96
C VAL A 482 -11.31 -31.41 13.90
N MET A 483 -10.44 -30.46 14.28
CA MET A 483 -10.81 -29.32 15.13
C MET A 483 -11.70 -28.29 14.39
N LEU A 484 -11.55 -28.17 13.07
CA LEU A 484 -12.36 -27.28 12.24
C LEU A 484 -13.69 -27.92 11.79
N LEU A 485 -13.81 -29.25 11.83
CA LEU A 485 -15.01 -29.96 11.38
C LEU A 485 -16.29 -29.59 12.16
N PRO A 486 -16.28 -29.46 13.50
CA PRO A 486 -17.44 -28.99 14.26
C PRO A 486 -17.79 -27.54 13.89
N VAL A 487 -16.77 -26.68 13.74
CA VAL A 487 -16.90 -25.29 13.31
C VAL A 487 -17.50 -25.22 11.91
N TRP A 488 -17.04 -26.08 11.00
CA TRP A 488 -17.53 -26.20 9.65
C TRP A 488 -19.03 -26.56 9.61
N ARG A 489 -19.48 -27.45 10.51
CA ARG A 489 -20.89 -27.88 10.57
C ARG A 489 -21.84 -26.79 11.04
N VAL A 490 -21.38 -25.86 11.87
CA VAL A 490 -22.17 -24.75 12.45
C VAL A 490 -22.18 -23.49 11.56
N LEU A 491 -21.27 -23.38 10.60
CA LEU A 491 -21.21 -22.24 9.68
C LEU A 491 -22.43 -22.22 8.73
N PRO A 492 -23.00 -21.03 8.45
CA PRO A 492 -24.02 -20.88 7.42
C PRO A 492 -23.56 -21.42 6.06
N ARG A 493 -24.50 -21.93 5.26
CA ARG A 493 -24.21 -22.55 3.95
C ARG A 493 -23.46 -21.61 3.01
N SER A 494 -23.77 -20.30 3.05
CA SER A 494 -23.08 -19.24 2.32
C SER A 494 -21.61 -19.10 2.71
N SER A 495 -21.32 -19.13 4.03
CA SER A 495 -19.95 -19.04 4.53
C SER A 495 -19.14 -20.30 4.20
N ARG A 496 -19.76 -21.48 4.23
CA ARG A 496 -19.13 -22.74 3.81
C ARG A 496 -18.79 -22.76 2.33
N MET A 497 -19.67 -22.22 1.47
CA MET A 497 -19.40 -22.09 0.03
C MET A 497 -18.25 -21.14 -0.26
N MET A 498 -18.20 -19.97 0.40
CA MET A 498 -17.10 -19.03 0.26
C MET A 498 -15.75 -19.63 0.68
N ILE A 499 -15.72 -20.35 1.81
CA ILE A 499 -14.51 -21.02 2.28
C ILE A 499 -14.09 -22.15 1.33
N LYS A 500 -15.04 -22.94 0.77
CA LYS A 500 -14.74 -23.96 -0.25
C LYS A 500 -14.16 -23.34 -1.53
N GLN A 501 -14.73 -22.26 -2.02
CA GLN A 501 -14.24 -21.53 -3.20
C GLN A 501 -12.86 -20.93 -2.94
N SER A 502 -12.61 -20.38 -1.74
CA SER A 502 -11.29 -19.82 -1.37
C SER A 502 -10.19 -20.87 -1.25
N LEU A 503 -10.56 -22.15 -1.02
CA LEU A 503 -9.62 -23.26 -0.91
C LEU A 503 -9.35 -23.99 -2.26
N GLY A 504 -9.87 -23.47 -3.38
CA GLY A 504 -9.60 -24.00 -4.72
C GLY A 504 -10.19 -25.38 -5.00
N ARG A 505 -11.20 -25.83 -4.24
CA ARG A 505 -11.96 -27.05 -4.54
C ARG A 505 -13.16 -26.69 -5.41
N SER A 506 -13.00 -26.83 -6.73
CA SER A 506 -14.12 -27.01 -7.64
C SER A 506 -14.94 -28.21 -7.17
N ASN A 507 -16.27 -28.09 -7.17
CA ASN A 507 -17.18 -29.19 -6.88
C ASN A 507 -16.78 -30.46 -7.65
N PRO A 508 -16.78 -31.61 -7.01
CA PRO A 508 -17.36 -32.78 -7.59
C PRO A 508 -18.78 -32.90 -7.03
N ASP A 509 -19.71 -33.15 -7.88
CA ASP A 509 -21.14 -33.37 -7.78
C ASP A 509 -21.76 -33.63 -6.40
#